data_2346ef27578017d5d9a301e5b78d03a4
#
_entry.id   2346ef27578017d5d9a301e5b78d03a4
#
_cell.length_a   1.000
_cell.length_b   1.000
_cell.length_c   1.000
_cell.angle_alpha   90.00
_cell.angle_beta   90.00
_cell.angle_gamma   90.00
#
_symmetry.space_group_name_H-M   'P 1'
#
loop_
_entity.id
_entity.type
_entity.pdbx_description
1 polymer ?
#
loop_
_entity_poly.entity_id
_entity_poly.type
_entity_poly.pdbx_seq_one_letter_code
_entity_poly.pdbx_strand_id
1 'polypeptide(L)'
;MMIKDILGNYSIIGTNQNESDETYNGTLSLGLDEKNRIIAKWLINKSQEQFGVGFFKENILVINFNYVGDENNTYFGTVVYKCFTKDILEGFWSEEFGNPQFLGSENCFRIKDQKELLS
;
A
#
# COMPACT_ATOMS: atom_id res chain seq x y z
N MET A 1 -8.05 -8.64 -14.94
CA MET A 1 -8.73 -8.36 -13.66
C MET A 1 -9.26 -6.93 -13.70
N MET A 2 -10.40 -6.70 -13.10
CA MET A 2 -11.04 -5.39 -13.09
C MET A 2 -10.74 -4.66 -11.78
N ILE A 3 -10.90 -3.35 -11.78
CA ILE A 3 -10.64 -2.51 -10.60
C ILE A 3 -11.40 -3.00 -9.36
N LYS A 4 -12.65 -3.43 -9.52
CA LYS A 4 -13.46 -3.91 -8.40
C LYS A 4 -12.88 -5.15 -7.73
N ASP A 5 -12.07 -5.91 -8.45
CA ASP A 5 -11.49 -7.15 -7.93
C ASP A 5 -10.41 -6.89 -6.88
N ILE A 6 -9.76 -5.73 -6.93
CA ILE A 6 -8.69 -5.40 -6.01
C ILE A 6 -9.13 -4.58 -4.79
N LEU A 7 -10.40 -4.18 -4.73
CA LEU A 7 -10.92 -3.44 -3.58
C LEU A 7 -11.03 -4.35 -2.37
N GLY A 8 -10.80 -3.79 -1.18
CA GLY A 8 -10.91 -4.51 0.08
C GLY A 8 -9.70 -4.27 0.98
N ASN A 9 -9.50 -5.17 1.92
CA ASN A 9 -8.50 -5.05 2.95
C ASN A 9 -7.40 -6.09 2.77
N TYR A 10 -6.17 -5.67 3.02
CA TYR A 10 -4.97 -6.52 2.88
C TYR A 10 -4.10 -6.37 4.11
N SER A 11 -3.47 -7.47 4.52
CA SER A 11 -2.32 -7.41 5.42
C SER A 11 -1.09 -7.14 4.57
N ILE A 12 -0.15 -6.35 5.09
CA ILE A 12 1.05 -6.02 4.36
C ILE A 12 2.30 -6.35 5.15
N ILE A 13 3.34 -6.71 4.41
CA ILE A 13 4.70 -6.85 4.91
C ILE A 13 5.58 -6.09 3.92
N GLY A 14 6.40 -5.18 4.43
CA GLY A 14 7.25 -4.38 3.59
C GLY A 14 8.65 -4.19 4.15
N THR A 15 9.50 -3.54 3.35
CA THR A 15 10.84 -3.14 3.77
C THR A 15 11.01 -1.64 3.54
N ASN A 16 11.81 -1.02 4.40
CA ASN A 16 12.09 0.40 4.30
C ASN A 16 13.00 0.72 3.11
N GLN A 17 12.97 1.99 2.68
CA GLN A 17 13.78 2.47 1.56
C GLN A 17 15.20 2.81 2.04
N ASN A 18 15.95 1.76 2.42
CA ASN A 18 17.34 1.91 2.86
C ASN A 18 18.07 0.57 2.68
N GLU A 19 19.31 0.51 3.11
CA GLU A 19 20.14 -0.70 3.01
C GLU A 19 19.81 -1.75 4.07
N SER A 20 18.97 -1.40 5.06
CA SER A 20 18.65 -2.34 6.12
C SER A 20 17.67 -3.40 5.62
N ASP A 21 17.69 -4.56 6.28
CA ASP A 21 16.72 -5.61 6.04
C ASP A 21 15.51 -5.49 6.99
N GLU A 22 15.35 -4.33 7.62
CA GLU A 22 14.23 -4.09 8.53
C GLU A 22 12.90 -4.15 7.79
N THR A 23 11.97 -4.89 8.36
CA THR A 23 10.63 -5.03 7.82
C THR A 23 9.62 -4.27 8.65
N TYR A 24 8.48 -3.96 8.04
CA TYR A 24 7.33 -3.42 8.75
C TYR A 24 6.09 -4.23 8.38
N ASN A 25 5.09 -4.18 9.25
CA ASN A 25 3.80 -4.83 9.05
C ASN A 25 2.71 -3.77 9.09
N GLY A 26 1.57 -4.10 8.53
CA GLY A 26 0.42 -3.21 8.60
C GLY A 26 -0.76 -3.73 7.83
N THR A 27 -1.66 -2.82 7.53
CA THR A 27 -2.85 -3.10 6.72
C THR A 27 -3.00 -2.04 5.64
N LEU A 28 -3.60 -2.45 4.52
CA LEU A 28 -3.95 -1.58 3.41
C LEU A 28 -5.43 -1.78 3.11
N SER A 29 -6.17 -0.67 3.01
CA SER A 29 -7.56 -0.68 2.60
C SER A 29 -7.69 0.05 1.28
N LEU A 30 -8.29 -0.60 0.28
CA LEU A 30 -8.53 -0.03 -1.05
C LEU A 30 -10.03 0.15 -1.27
N GLY A 31 -10.44 1.34 -1.65
CA GLY A 31 -11.82 1.67 -1.99
C GLY A 31 -11.87 2.61 -3.19
N LEU A 32 -13.06 3.06 -3.52
CA LEU A 32 -13.27 4.02 -4.60
C LEU A 32 -13.94 5.27 -4.04
N ASP A 33 -13.60 6.43 -4.60
CA ASP A 33 -14.34 7.65 -4.32
C ASP A 33 -15.51 7.82 -5.31
N GLU A 34 -16.21 8.93 -5.22
CA GLU A 34 -17.36 9.22 -6.06
C GLU A 34 -17.04 9.28 -7.56
N LYS A 35 -15.77 9.51 -7.90
CA LYS A 35 -15.33 9.62 -9.29
C LYS A 35 -14.56 8.37 -9.75
N ASN A 36 -14.70 7.27 -9.00
CA ASN A 36 -14.03 6.00 -9.28
C ASN A 36 -12.50 6.06 -9.23
N ARG A 37 -11.95 7.02 -8.48
CA ARG A 37 -10.51 7.02 -8.18
C ARG A 37 -10.26 6.06 -7.02
N ILE A 38 -9.14 5.37 -7.06
CA ILE A 38 -8.77 4.45 -5.99
C ILE A 38 -8.31 5.26 -4.79
N ILE A 39 -8.90 4.99 -3.63
CA ILE A 39 -8.53 5.60 -2.36
C ILE A 39 -7.88 4.53 -1.52
N ALA A 40 -6.67 4.81 -1.05
CA ALA A 40 -5.88 3.89 -0.23
C ALA A 40 -5.67 4.45 1.16
N LYS A 41 -5.73 3.56 2.15
CA LYS A 41 -5.41 3.89 3.54
C LYS A 41 -4.52 2.79 4.08
N TRP A 42 -3.38 3.17 4.64
CA TRP A 42 -2.48 2.24 5.32
C TRP A 42 -2.46 2.54 6.80
N LEU A 43 -2.31 1.49 7.59
CA LEU A 43 -1.94 1.60 9.00
C LEU A 43 -0.66 0.78 9.17
N ILE A 44 0.44 1.47 9.41
CA ILE A 44 1.77 0.88 9.50
C ILE A 44 2.16 0.71 10.96
N ASN A 45 2.60 -0.50 11.32
CA ASN A 45 3.04 -0.83 12.68
C ASN A 45 2.01 -0.43 13.75
N LYS A 46 0.72 -0.49 13.41
CA LYS A 46 -0.41 -0.17 14.29
C LYS A 46 -0.51 1.29 14.72
N SER A 47 0.33 2.18 14.20
CA SER A 47 0.34 3.58 14.66
C SER A 47 0.40 4.63 13.57
N GLN A 48 1.10 4.38 12.46
CA GLN A 48 1.25 5.40 11.43
C GLN A 48 0.18 5.25 10.35
N GLU A 49 -0.66 6.25 10.22
CA GLU A 49 -1.65 6.32 9.15
C GLU A 49 -1.05 6.98 7.92
N GLN A 50 -1.31 6.38 6.75
CA GLN A 50 -0.94 6.92 5.47
C GLN A 50 -2.15 6.89 4.55
N PHE A 51 -2.20 7.79 3.59
CA PHE A 51 -3.32 7.93 2.68
C PHE A 51 -2.80 8.10 1.26
N GLY A 52 -3.59 7.67 0.30
CA GLY A 52 -3.21 7.84 -1.09
C GLY A 52 -4.37 7.78 -2.05
N VAL A 53 -4.10 8.24 -3.26
CA VAL A 53 -5.04 8.20 -4.39
C VAL A 53 -4.29 7.59 -5.56
N GLY A 54 -4.96 6.70 -6.27
CA GLY A 54 -4.30 5.97 -7.34
C GLY A 54 -5.18 5.60 -8.50
N PHE A 55 -4.57 4.88 -9.42
CA PHE A 55 -5.23 4.38 -10.63
C PHE A 55 -4.73 2.98 -10.94
N PHE A 56 -5.52 2.26 -11.72
CA PHE A 56 -5.28 0.86 -12.04
C PHE A 56 -5.37 0.65 -13.55
N LYS A 57 -4.40 -0.05 -14.11
CA LYS A 57 -4.42 -0.41 -15.52
C LYS A 57 -3.62 -1.70 -15.74
N GLU A 58 -4.23 -2.65 -16.44
CA GLU A 58 -3.54 -3.87 -16.85
C GLU A 58 -2.83 -4.59 -15.71
N ASN A 59 -3.55 -4.72 -14.59
CA ASN A 59 -3.06 -5.38 -13.37
C ASN A 59 -1.91 -4.65 -12.67
N ILE A 60 -1.71 -3.38 -13.01
CA ILE A 60 -0.76 -2.50 -12.32
C ILE A 60 -1.56 -1.45 -11.56
N LEU A 61 -1.29 -1.35 -10.27
CA LEU A 61 -1.90 -0.36 -9.38
C LEU A 61 -0.83 0.65 -8.96
N VAL A 62 -1.06 1.92 -9.27
CA VAL A 62 -0.14 3.00 -8.90
C VAL A 62 -0.84 3.92 -7.93
N ILE A 63 -0.22 4.18 -6.78
CA ILE A 63 -0.80 5.04 -5.76
C ILE A 63 0.22 6.07 -5.32
N ASN A 64 -0.20 7.33 -5.31
CA ASN A 64 0.57 8.41 -4.71
C ASN A 64 0.11 8.51 -3.25
N PHE A 65 1.05 8.32 -2.33
CA PHE A 65 0.73 8.30 -0.90
C PHE A 65 1.33 9.50 -0.17
N ASN A 66 0.79 9.78 1.01
CA ASN A 66 1.35 10.80 1.89
C ASN A 66 1.07 10.40 3.35
N TYR A 67 1.88 10.94 4.24
CA TYR A 67 1.71 10.77 5.67
C TYR A 67 2.40 11.89 6.43
N VAL A 68 1.96 12.13 7.65
CA VAL A 68 2.60 13.10 8.54
C VAL A 68 3.61 12.35 9.40
N GLY A 69 4.85 12.74 9.31
CA GLY A 69 5.93 12.13 10.07
C GLY A 69 6.50 13.08 11.11
N ASP A 70 7.82 13.02 11.27
CA ASP A 70 8.53 13.79 12.31
C ASP A 70 8.32 15.29 12.15
N GLU A 71 8.20 15.98 13.29
CA GLU A 71 8.05 17.43 13.35
C GLU A 71 6.85 17.96 12.55
N ASN A 72 5.80 17.12 12.40
CA ASN A 72 4.60 17.45 11.63
C ASN A 72 4.86 17.71 10.14
N ASN A 73 5.99 17.23 9.62
CA ASN A 73 6.26 17.32 8.18
C ASN A 73 5.42 16.29 7.42
N THR A 74 4.91 16.69 6.27
CA THR A 74 4.19 15.78 5.38
C THR A 74 5.18 15.18 4.37
N TYR A 75 5.17 13.87 4.27
CA TYR A 75 6.00 13.12 3.34
C TYR A 75 5.13 12.57 2.22
N PHE A 76 5.65 12.57 1.00
CA PHE A 76 4.95 12.11 -0.20
C PHE A 76 5.77 11.03 -0.87
N GLY A 77 5.09 10.09 -1.49
CA GLY A 77 5.76 9.04 -2.25
C GLY A 77 4.82 8.37 -3.23
N THR A 78 5.36 7.36 -3.91
CA THR A 78 4.60 6.57 -4.89
C THR A 78 4.88 5.10 -4.66
N VAL A 79 3.83 4.30 -4.70
CA VAL A 79 3.94 2.84 -4.67
C VAL A 79 3.33 2.27 -5.95
N VAL A 80 3.99 1.25 -6.49
CA VAL A 80 3.54 0.53 -7.66
C VAL A 80 3.36 -0.93 -7.28
N TYR A 81 2.15 -1.44 -7.43
CA TYR A 81 1.86 -2.85 -7.17
C TYR A 81 1.57 -3.58 -8.46
N LYS A 82 2.12 -4.76 -8.59
CA LYS A 82 1.68 -5.73 -9.58
C LYS A 82 0.65 -6.61 -8.91
N CYS A 83 -0.55 -6.65 -9.49
CA CYS A 83 -1.65 -7.44 -8.94
C CYS A 83 -1.60 -8.82 -9.58
N PHE A 84 -0.97 -9.78 -8.91
CA PHE A 84 -0.86 -11.16 -9.43
C PHE A 84 -2.21 -11.84 -9.43
N THR A 85 -2.95 -11.67 -8.34
CA THR A 85 -4.33 -12.11 -8.20
C THR A 85 -5.06 -11.01 -7.43
N LYS A 86 -6.37 -11.16 -7.28
CA LYS A 86 -7.14 -10.24 -6.43
C LYS A 86 -6.75 -10.35 -4.96
N ASP A 87 -6.01 -11.40 -4.56
CA ASP A 87 -5.64 -11.66 -3.17
C ASP A 87 -4.17 -11.37 -2.89
N ILE A 88 -3.34 -11.20 -3.92
CA ILE A 88 -1.89 -11.02 -3.76
C ILE A 88 -1.41 -9.87 -4.63
N LEU A 89 -0.90 -8.83 -3.98
CA LEU A 89 -0.26 -7.69 -4.65
C LEU A 89 1.20 -7.65 -4.21
N GLU A 90 2.07 -7.33 -5.14
CA GLU A 90 3.50 -7.22 -4.86
C GLU A 90 4.02 -5.92 -5.44
N GLY A 91 4.68 -5.11 -4.61
CA GLY A 91 5.05 -3.79 -5.02
C GLY A 91 6.39 -3.28 -4.52
N PHE A 92 6.73 -2.12 -5.01
CA PHE A 92 7.87 -1.35 -4.55
C PHE A 92 7.45 0.12 -4.45
N TRP A 93 8.15 0.86 -3.61
CA TRP A 93 7.80 2.25 -3.38
C TRP A 93 9.04 3.12 -3.17
N SER A 94 8.84 4.41 -3.41
CA SER A 94 9.84 5.42 -3.15
C SER A 94 9.17 6.66 -2.61
N GLU A 95 9.78 7.27 -1.59
CA GLU A 95 9.40 8.61 -1.17
C GLU A 95 9.96 9.63 -2.14
N GLU A 96 9.32 10.81 -2.22
CA GLU A 96 9.71 11.88 -3.13
C GLU A 96 11.21 12.22 -3.04
N PHE A 97 11.73 12.27 -1.81
CA PHE A 97 13.14 12.59 -1.57
C PHE A 97 13.95 11.39 -1.10
N GLY A 98 13.42 10.18 -1.30
CA GLY A 98 14.14 8.96 -0.97
C GLY A 98 15.26 8.70 -1.97
N ASN A 99 16.23 7.86 -1.54
CA ASN A 99 17.33 7.50 -2.42
C ASN A 99 16.85 6.44 -3.43
N PRO A 100 16.83 6.76 -4.73
CA PRO A 100 16.30 5.83 -5.74
C PRO A 100 17.13 4.57 -5.95
N GLN A 101 18.31 4.49 -5.37
CA GLN A 101 19.10 3.25 -5.39
C GLN A 101 18.53 2.19 -4.45
N PHE A 102 17.72 2.61 -3.48
CA PHE A 102 17.10 1.72 -2.49
C PHE A 102 15.60 1.96 -2.51
N LEU A 103 14.85 1.04 -3.11
CA LEU A 103 13.40 1.14 -3.10
C LEU A 103 12.84 0.30 -1.94
N GLY A 104 11.78 0.81 -1.31
CA GLY A 104 11.04 0.00 -0.37
C GLY A 104 10.26 -1.07 -1.10
N SER A 105 9.92 -2.14 -0.42
CA SER A 105 9.05 -3.18 -0.97
C SER A 105 7.79 -3.29 -0.13
N GLU A 106 6.72 -3.82 -0.72
CA GLU A 106 5.49 -4.06 0.02
C GLU A 106 4.69 -5.16 -0.65
N ASN A 107 4.45 -6.22 0.09
CA ASN A 107 3.64 -7.35 -0.34
C ASN A 107 2.32 -7.33 0.42
N CYS A 108 1.22 -7.50 -0.30
CA CYS A 108 -0.12 -7.40 0.23
C CYS A 108 -0.85 -8.72 0.04
N PHE A 109 -1.51 -9.17 1.12
CA PHE A 109 -2.27 -10.42 1.15
C PHE A 109 -3.68 -10.11 1.64
N ARG A 110 -4.68 -10.42 0.81
CA ARG A 110 -6.07 -10.10 1.15
C ARG A 110 -6.46 -10.70 2.49
N ILE A 111 -7.07 -9.87 3.32
CA ILE A 111 -7.67 -10.32 4.57
C ILE A 111 -9.05 -10.87 4.23
N LYS A 112 -9.26 -12.14 4.54
CA LYS A 112 -10.52 -12.81 4.28
C LYS A 112 -11.56 -12.46 5.35
N ASP A 113 -12.77 -12.94 5.15
CA ASP A 113 -13.87 -12.74 6.10
C ASP A 113 -13.39 -12.99 7.53
N GLN A 114 -13.80 -12.12 8.45
CA GLN A 114 -13.42 -12.21 9.85
C GLN A 114 -13.80 -13.56 10.48
N LYS A 115 -14.87 -14.20 10.01
CA LYS A 115 -15.24 -15.56 10.46
C LYS A 115 -14.17 -16.57 10.12
N GLU A 116 -13.52 -16.46 8.98
CA GLU A 116 -12.46 -17.37 8.58
C GLU A 116 -11.21 -17.16 9.42
N LEU A 117 -10.98 -15.92 9.88
CA LEU A 117 -9.84 -15.60 10.71
C LEU A 117 -10.00 -16.10 12.14
N LEU A 118 -11.24 -16.25 12.61
CA LEU A 118 -11.54 -16.67 13.96
C LEU A 118 -11.76 -18.18 14.10
N SER A 119 -11.81 -18.89 12.99
CA SER A 119 -12.08 -20.34 12.98
C SER A 119 -10.83 -21.20 12.99
#